data_efc09a94c12810133146b0ee38c61480
#
_entry.id   efc09a94c12810133146b0ee38c61480
#
_cell.length_a   1.000
_cell.length_b   1.000
_cell.length_c   1.000
_cell.angle_alpha   90.00
_cell.angle_beta   90.00
_cell.angle_gamma   90.00
#
_symmetry.space_group_name_H-M   'P 1'
#
loop_
_entity.id
_entity.type
_entity.pdbx_description
1 polymer ?
#
loop_
_entity_poly.entity_id
_entity_poly.type
_entity_poly.pdbx_seq_one_letter_code
_entity_poly.pdbx_strand_id
1 'polypeptide(L)'
;MSNFIRIYNNMLSPEFCEACINKFESSQHQQPGSTGQGVDKIKKNSTDITINMFAQEWEQEIMQLQQAVLQGLLAYVREHPFMLAGAVALQQQKPDGTVEHISYRDIEAMDDQALTGLIQTVYRLGSINMQKYNKDEGGYFYWHSEHYPHPNDPHNDSLHRTLLWMFYLNDVPEGGETEFYFQQASCRPERGALVIAPAGFTHTHRGQMPKSNDKYIFTSWLLYQRSAQLYGQPENTE
;
A
#
# COMPACT_ATOMS: atom_id res chain seq x y z
N MET A 1 -16.20 -13.71 10.19
CA MET A 1 -14.78 -13.89 9.79
C MET A 1 -14.24 -12.54 9.38
N SER A 2 -12.97 -12.24 9.73
CA SER A 2 -12.32 -11.00 9.28
C SER A 2 -12.18 -11.03 7.76
N ASN A 3 -12.53 -9.92 7.09
CA ASN A 3 -12.30 -9.77 5.63
C ASN A 3 -10.94 -9.17 5.31
N PHE A 4 -10.11 -8.86 6.32
CA PHE A 4 -8.77 -8.27 6.23
C PHE A 4 -8.68 -6.92 5.48
N ILE A 5 -9.82 -6.31 5.16
CA ILE A 5 -9.87 -4.96 4.59
C ILE A 5 -10.12 -4.00 5.75
N ARG A 6 -9.29 -2.95 5.86
CA ARG A 6 -9.44 -1.90 6.89
C ARG A 6 -9.46 -0.54 6.25
N ILE A 7 -10.35 0.30 6.77
CA ILE A 7 -10.48 1.70 6.40
C ILE A 7 -10.22 2.52 7.65
N TYR A 8 -9.23 3.40 7.59
CA TYR A 8 -8.88 4.33 8.67
C TYR A 8 -9.18 5.74 8.17
N ASN A 9 -10.17 6.38 8.77
CA ASN A 9 -10.61 7.71 8.37
C ASN A 9 -9.70 8.81 8.94
N ASN A 10 -9.66 9.96 8.27
CA ASN A 10 -8.93 11.17 8.71
C ASN A 10 -7.41 10.94 8.93
N MET A 11 -6.79 10.07 8.14
CA MET A 11 -5.35 9.81 8.20
C MET A 11 -4.51 10.91 7.54
N LEU A 12 -5.11 11.64 6.60
CA LEU A 12 -4.53 12.85 5.98
C LEU A 12 -5.46 14.04 6.20
N SER A 13 -4.89 15.22 6.43
CA SER A 13 -5.71 16.43 6.56
C SER A 13 -6.30 16.87 5.23
N PRO A 14 -7.44 17.57 5.25
CA PRO A 14 -8.03 18.12 4.04
C PRO A 14 -7.09 19.04 3.25
N GLU A 15 -6.31 19.86 3.96
CA GLU A 15 -5.36 20.81 3.39
C GLU A 15 -4.22 20.08 2.68
N PHE A 16 -3.70 19.01 3.26
CA PHE A 16 -2.68 18.17 2.64
C PHE A 16 -3.21 17.51 1.37
N CYS A 17 -4.41 16.94 1.42
CA CYS A 17 -5.04 16.32 0.25
C CYS A 17 -5.20 17.33 -0.90
N GLU A 18 -5.69 18.53 -0.61
CA GLU A 18 -5.88 19.59 -1.60
C GLU A 18 -4.54 20.07 -2.17
N ALA A 19 -3.53 20.27 -1.34
CA ALA A 19 -2.19 20.64 -1.79
C ALA A 19 -1.59 19.58 -2.74
N CYS A 20 -1.74 18.29 -2.43
CA CYS A 20 -1.30 17.21 -3.30
C CYS A 20 -2.03 17.22 -4.66
N ILE A 21 -3.36 17.40 -4.67
CA ILE A 21 -4.13 17.49 -5.91
C ILE A 21 -3.64 18.67 -6.77
N ASN A 22 -3.50 19.87 -6.18
CA ASN A 22 -3.03 21.06 -6.89
C ASN A 22 -1.61 20.86 -7.46
N LYS A 23 -0.72 20.21 -6.70
CA LYS A 23 0.63 19.88 -7.13
C LYS A 23 0.61 18.87 -8.29
N PHE A 24 -0.25 17.86 -8.24
CA PHE A 24 -0.44 16.91 -9.32
C PHE A 24 -0.92 17.60 -10.58
N GLU A 25 -1.96 18.46 -10.50
CA GLU A 25 -2.55 19.13 -11.67
C GLU A 25 -1.56 20.08 -12.37
N SER A 26 -0.64 20.69 -11.62
CA SER A 26 0.41 21.57 -12.17
C SER A 26 1.67 20.83 -12.62
N SER A 27 1.78 19.52 -12.36
CA SER A 27 2.99 18.76 -12.65
C SER A 27 3.14 18.43 -14.15
N GLN A 28 4.38 18.50 -14.64
CA GLN A 28 4.74 18.08 -16.00
C GLN A 28 5.09 16.57 -16.09
N HIS A 29 5.03 15.84 -14.97
CA HIS A 29 5.43 14.44 -14.86
C HIS A 29 4.27 13.46 -15.03
N GLN A 30 3.10 13.97 -15.40
CA GLN A 30 1.91 13.15 -15.63
C GLN A 30 2.10 12.22 -16.82
N GLN A 31 1.73 10.96 -16.65
CA GLN A 31 1.82 9.90 -17.65
C GLN A 31 0.49 9.16 -17.75
N PRO A 32 0.12 8.61 -18.89
CA PRO A 32 -0.99 7.66 -18.96
C PRO A 32 -0.78 6.50 -18.02
N GLY A 33 -1.81 6.14 -17.24
CA GLY A 33 -1.76 5.02 -16.33
C GLY A 33 -1.44 3.71 -17.05
N SER A 34 -0.54 2.91 -16.47
CA SER A 34 -0.11 1.63 -17.02
C SER A 34 -0.42 0.47 -16.09
N THR A 35 -0.50 -0.73 -16.65
CA THR A 35 -0.50 -2.02 -15.94
C THR A 35 0.84 -2.71 -16.18
N GLY A 36 1.06 -3.90 -15.60
CA GLY A 36 2.27 -4.68 -15.87
C GLY A 36 2.52 -5.03 -17.35
N GLN A 37 1.51 -4.87 -18.20
CA GLN A 37 1.58 -5.11 -19.66
C GLN A 37 1.61 -3.82 -20.48
N GLY A 38 1.77 -2.66 -19.82
CA GLY A 38 1.78 -1.35 -20.47
C GLY A 38 0.46 -0.60 -20.35
N VAL A 39 0.28 0.42 -21.20
CA VAL A 39 -0.92 1.25 -21.24
C VAL A 39 -2.05 0.53 -21.96
N ASP A 40 -3.14 0.27 -21.26
CA ASP A 40 -4.39 -0.31 -21.77
C ASP A 40 -5.58 0.38 -21.11
N LYS A 41 -6.16 1.35 -21.78
CA LYS A 41 -7.27 2.16 -21.26
C LYS A 41 -8.56 1.37 -21.04
N ILE A 42 -8.72 0.20 -21.66
CA ILE A 42 -9.86 -0.69 -21.40
C ILE A 42 -9.73 -1.32 -20.02
N LYS A 43 -8.50 -1.62 -19.60
CA LYS A 43 -8.22 -2.17 -18.25
C LYS A 43 -8.10 -1.10 -17.21
N LYS A 44 -7.31 -0.04 -17.50
CA LYS A 44 -7.03 1.07 -16.59
C LYS A 44 -6.95 2.38 -17.37
N ASN A 45 -7.89 3.28 -17.12
CA ASN A 45 -7.91 4.61 -17.68
C ASN A 45 -7.67 5.64 -16.56
N SER A 46 -6.42 6.07 -16.42
CA SER A 46 -5.97 7.04 -15.41
C SER A 46 -4.83 7.88 -15.94
N THR A 47 -4.51 8.95 -15.20
CA THR A 47 -3.27 9.71 -15.33
C THR A 47 -2.48 9.53 -14.05
N ASP A 48 -1.21 9.14 -14.14
CA ASP A 48 -0.41 8.71 -13.01
C ASP A 48 0.90 9.50 -12.90
N ILE A 49 1.41 9.65 -11.66
CA ILE A 49 2.79 10.06 -11.36
C ILE A 49 3.35 9.08 -10.32
N THR A 50 4.48 8.43 -10.61
CA THR A 50 5.27 7.72 -9.59
C THR A 50 6.13 8.75 -8.86
N ILE A 51 5.66 9.26 -7.72
CA ILE A 51 6.26 10.42 -7.05
C ILE A 51 7.67 10.15 -6.54
N ASN A 52 8.05 8.90 -6.26
CA ASN A 52 9.42 8.53 -5.86
C ASN A 52 10.45 8.76 -6.98
N MET A 53 10.05 8.78 -8.25
CA MET A 53 10.95 9.14 -9.37
C MET A 53 11.33 10.63 -9.34
N PHE A 54 10.57 11.44 -8.64
CA PHE A 54 10.73 12.89 -8.47
C PHE A 54 10.85 13.24 -6.98
N ALA A 55 11.60 12.41 -6.22
CA ALA A 55 11.64 12.47 -4.76
C ALA A 55 12.04 13.84 -4.20
N GLN A 56 12.89 14.61 -4.89
CA GLN A 56 13.26 15.97 -4.43
C GLN A 56 12.06 16.93 -4.46
N GLU A 57 11.19 16.79 -5.45
CA GLU A 57 9.97 17.62 -5.55
C GLU A 57 8.90 17.17 -4.56
N TRP A 58 8.82 15.86 -4.26
CA TRP A 58 7.75 15.24 -3.47
C TRP A 58 8.22 14.80 -2.07
N GLU A 59 9.37 15.28 -1.60
CA GLU A 59 9.99 14.81 -0.35
C GLU A 59 9.04 14.93 0.86
N GLN A 60 8.40 16.09 1.01
CA GLN A 60 7.50 16.36 2.14
C GLN A 60 6.26 15.46 2.10
N GLU A 61 5.67 15.31 0.91
CA GLU A 61 4.50 14.46 0.72
C GLU A 61 4.85 12.97 0.95
N ILE A 62 6.00 12.50 0.45
CA ILE A 62 6.48 11.13 0.67
C ILE A 62 6.65 10.86 2.17
N MET A 63 7.33 11.75 2.90
CA MET A 63 7.53 11.59 4.35
C MET A 63 6.20 11.56 5.10
N GLN A 64 5.27 12.45 4.80
CA GLN A 64 3.97 12.51 5.46
C GLN A 64 3.11 11.29 5.15
N LEU A 65 3.11 10.81 3.90
CA LEU A 65 2.42 9.58 3.50
C LEU A 65 3.00 8.36 4.21
N GLN A 66 4.33 8.23 4.29
CA GLN A 66 4.99 7.12 4.98
C GLN A 66 4.65 7.11 6.48
N GLN A 67 4.59 8.28 7.12
CA GLN A 67 4.19 8.39 8.52
C GLN A 67 2.73 7.97 8.73
N ALA A 68 1.82 8.44 7.88
CA ALA A 68 0.41 8.08 7.96
C ALA A 68 0.17 6.57 7.69
N VAL A 69 0.87 6.00 6.70
CA VAL A 69 0.83 4.56 6.42
C VAL A 69 1.33 3.77 7.62
N LEU A 70 2.43 4.19 8.26
CA LEU A 70 2.96 3.49 9.42
C LEU A 70 1.97 3.48 10.58
N GLN A 71 1.27 4.58 10.84
CA GLN A 71 0.19 4.61 11.86
C GLN A 71 -0.92 3.61 11.53
N GLY A 72 -1.36 3.55 10.28
CA GLY A 72 -2.34 2.55 9.84
C GLY A 72 -1.82 1.11 9.97
N LEU A 73 -0.54 0.87 9.64
CA LEU A 73 0.09 -0.44 9.76
C LEU A 73 0.22 -0.90 11.21
N LEU A 74 0.53 -0.02 12.15
CA LEU A 74 0.53 -0.34 13.59
C LEU A 74 -0.83 -0.88 14.03
N ALA A 75 -1.91 -0.18 13.68
CA ALA A 75 -3.26 -0.62 13.99
C ALA A 75 -3.61 -1.94 13.29
N TYR A 76 -3.23 -2.08 12.01
CA TYR A 76 -3.50 -3.27 11.21
C TYR A 76 -2.77 -4.51 11.75
N VAL A 77 -1.50 -4.38 12.12
CA VAL A 77 -0.69 -5.50 12.65
C VAL A 77 -1.18 -5.92 14.04
N ARG A 78 -1.65 -4.99 14.89
CA ARG A 78 -2.26 -5.34 16.18
C ARG A 78 -3.52 -6.20 16.02
N GLU A 79 -4.31 -5.96 14.98
CA GLU A 79 -5.45 -6.84 14.64
C GLU A 79 -5.02 -8.17 13.98
N HIS A 80 -3.87 -8.17 13.28
CA HIS A 80 -3.40 -9.27 12.46
C HIS A 80 -1.93 -9.64 12.77
N PRO A 81 -1.60 -10.02 14.03
CA PRO A 81 -0.22 -10.20 14.48
C PRO A 81 0.53 -11.30 13.75
N PHE A 82 -0.17 -12.24 13.12
CA PHE A 82 0.43 -13.28 12.30
C PHE A 82 1.08 -12.79 11.00
N MET A 83 0.89 -11.54 10.64
CA MET A 83 1.71 -10.91 9.60
C MET A 83 3.20 -10.92 9.96
N LEU A 84 3.53 -10.77 11.24
CA LEU A 84 4.91 -10.81 11.74
C LEU A 84 5.25 -12.19 12.32
N ALA A 85 4.41 -12.72 13.21
CA ALA A 85 4.71 -13.98 13.92
C ALA A 85 4.71 -15.23 13.02
N GLY A 86 3.99 -15.20 11.89
CA GLY A 86 3.85 -16.36 11.00
C GLY A 86 4.68 -16.28 9.72
N ALA A 87 5.18 -15.12 9.36
CA ALA A 87 5.81 -14.88 8.06
C ALA A 87 7.32 -15.17 8.06
N VAL A 88 7.99 -14.72 9.11
CA VAL A 88 9.44 -14.89 9.31
C VAL A 88 9.62 -15.42 10.73
N ALA A 89 10.45 -16.45 10.92
CA ALA A 89 10.73 -17.01 12.24
C ALA A 89 11.61 -16.07 13.06
N LEU A 90 11.07 -14.90 13.40
CA LEU A 90 11.76 -13.86 14.14
C LEU A 90 12.14 -14.36 15.53
N GLN A 91 13.34 -14.00 15.97
CA GLN A 91 13.88 -14.36 17.27
C GLN A 91 14.25 -13.10 18.05
N GLN A 92 14.11 -13.18 19.36
CA GLN A 92 14.59 -12.16 20.29
C GLN A 92 15.47 -12.80 21.35
N GLN A 93 16.55 -12.11 21.73
CA GLN A 93 17.37 -12.49 22.86
C GLN A 93 16.79 -11.84 24.12
N LYS A 94 16.53 -12.68 25.12
CA LYS A 94 16.09 -12.21 26.44
C LYS A 94 17.26 -11.71 27.28
N PRO A 95 16.99 -10.95 28.37
CA PRO A 95 18.03 -10.44 29.27
C PRO A 95 18.92 -11.54 29.90
N ASP A 96 18.39 -12.75 30.03
CA ASP A 96 19.12 -13.93 30.56
C ASP A 96 19.99 -14.62 29.50
N GLY A 97 20.01 -14.12 28.25
CA GLY A 97 20.77 -14.66 27.14
C GLY A 97 20.04 -15.76 26.34
N THR A 98 18.83 -16.18 26.76
CA THR A 98 18.05 -17.16 25.99
C THR A 98 17.49 -16.54 24.70
N VAL A 99 17.44 -17.35 23.63
CA VAL A 99 16.85 -16.94 22.35
C VAL A 99 15.50 -17.62 22.20
N GLU A 100 14.47 -16.85 21.97
CA GLU A 100 13.11 -17.35 21.77
C GLU A 100 12.50 -16.76 20.50
N HIS A 101 11.56 -17.51 19.89
CA HIS A 101 10.76 -17.00 18.79
C HIS A 101 9.76 -15.96 19.29
N ILE A 102 9.62 -14.87 18.53
CA ILE A 102 8.60 -13.84 18.78
C ILE A 102 7.23 -14.43 18.42
N SER A 103 6.38 -14.56 19.43
CA SER A 103 5.01 -15.05 19.28
C SER A 103 4.05 -13.90 18.95
N TYR A 104 2.81 -14.24 18.52
CA TYR A 104 1.75 -13.25 18.33
C TYR A 104 1.42 -12.48 19.63
N ARG A 105 1.57 -13.12 20.80
CA ARG A 105 1.33 -12.46 22.11
C ARG A 105 2.42 -11.43 22.43
N ASP A 106 3.65 -11.68 22.05
CA ASP A 106 4.73 -10.71 22.20
C ASP A 106 4.45 -9.47 21.33
N ILE A 107 3.96 -9.68 20.10
CA ILE A 107 3.57 -8.59 19.18
C ILE A 107 2.41 -7.76 19.75
N GLU A 108 1.39 -8.42 20.32
CA GLU A 108 0.26 -7.75 20.96
C GLU A 108 0.70 -6.90 22.18
N ALA A 109 1.73 -7.33 22.89
CA ALA A 109 2.27 -6.67 24.07
C ALA A 109 3.32 -5.58 23.77
N MET A 110 3.86 -5.52 22.56
CA MET A 110 4.87 -4.52 22.16
C MET A 110 4.31 -3.10 22.22
N ASP A 111 5.12 -2.15 22.66
CA ASP A 111 4.82 -0.74 22.47
C ASP A 111 4.96 -0.35 20.98
N ASP A 112 4.51 0.85 20.63
CA ASP A 112 4.51 1.31 19.24
C ASP A 112 5.92 1.46 18.67
N GLN A 113 6.93 1.79 19.49
CA GLN A 113 8.30 1.93 19.04
C GLN A 113 8.91 0.57 18.68
N ALA A 114 8.75 -0.43 19.55
CA ALA A 114 9.23 -1.79 19.30
C ALA A 114 8.52 -2.41 18.09
N LEU A 115 7.19 -2.26 18.01
CA LEU A 115 6.42 -2.76 16.88
C LEU A 115 6.78 -2.09 15.56
N THR A 116 7.02 -0.77 15.57
CA THR A 116 7.53 -0.02 14.41
C THR A 116 8.87 -0.59 13.93
N GLY A 117 9.81 -0.80 14.84
CA GLY A 117 11.12 -1.38 14.51
C GLY A 117 10.98 -2.77 13.90
N LEU A 118 10.08 -3.59 14.44
CA LEU A 118 9.83 -4.93 13.92
C LEU A 118 9.18 -4.91 12.53
N ILE A 119 8.19 -4.04 12.30
CA ILE A 119 7.57 -3.84 10.99
C ILE A 119 8.63 -3.43 9.96
N GLN A 120 9.50 -2.46 10.29
CA GLN A 120 10.55 -1.97 9.39
C GLN A 120 11.66 -3.01 9.15
N THR A 121 11.89 -3.92 10.08
CA THR A 121 12.83 -5.04 9.90
C THR A 121 12.31 -6.04 8.89
N VAL A 122 11.00 -6.36 8.93
CA VAL A 122 10.39 -7.40 8.08
C VAL A 122 9.92 -6.84 6.75
N TYR A 123 9.46 -5.58 6.74
CA TYR A 123 8.79 -4.98 5.60
C TYR A 123 9.44 -3.67 5.14
N ARG A 124 9.19 -3.35 3.88
CA ARG A 124 9.53 -2.07 3.25
C ARG A 124 8.32 -1.52 2.49
N LEU A 125 8.27 -0.22 2.34
CA LEU A 125 7.26 0.44 1.49
C LEU A 125 7.71 0.43 0.03
N GLY A 126 6.76 0.24 -0.87
CA GLY A 126 6.96 0.35 -2.31
C GLY A 126 6.97 1.80 -2.81
N SER A 127 7.21 1.96 -4.11
CA SER A 127 7.06 3.26 -4.78
C SER A 127 5.61 3.72 -4.75
N ILE A 128 5.40 5.00 -4.45
CA ILE A 128 4.09 5.61 -4.32
C ILE A 128 3.65 6.16 -5.66
N ASN A 129 2.47 5.77 -6.10
CA ASN A 129 1.83 6.29 -7.30
C ASN A 129 0.67 7.21 -6.91
N MET A 130 0.70 8.43 -7.43
CA MET A 130 -0.47 9.30 -7.43
C MET A 130 -1.24 9.11 -8.72
N GLN A 131 -2.57 8.95 -8.62
CA GLN A 131 -3.42 8.60 -9.75
C GLN A 131 -4.66 9.46 -9.78
N LYS A 132 -4.99 9.97 -10.96
CA LYS A 132 -6.23 10.66 -11.27
C LYS A 132 -7.10 9.80 -12.16
N TYR A 133 -8.37 9.70 -11.84
CA TYR A 133 -9.42 9.08 -12.65
C TYR A 133 -10.46 10.14 -12.98
N ASN A 134 -10.60 10.46 -14.27
CA ASN A 134 -11.55 11.47 -14.72
C ASN A 134 -12.98 11.00 -14.51
N LYS A 135 -13.85 11.92 -14.13
CA LYS A 135 -15.29 11.72 -14.04
C LYS A 135 -15.85 11.13 -15.34
N ASP A 136 -16.77 10.18 -15.24
CA ASP A 136 -17.49 9.51 -16.33
C ASP A 136 -16.59 8.82 -17.40
N GLU A 137 -15.29 8.71 -17.13
CA GLU A 137 -14.32 8.14 -18.08
C GLU A 137 -13.30 7.22 -17.41
N GLY A 138 -12.71 7.67 -16.30
CA GLY A 138 -11.59 7.00 -15.63
C GLY A 138 -12.02 5.82 -14.78
N GLY A 139 -11.10 4.86 -14.61
CA GLY A 139 -11.31 3.71 -13.71
C GLY A 139 -10.19 2.68 -13.85
N TYR A 140 -10.15 1.75 -12.93
CA TYR A 140 -9.35 0.54 -13.06
C TYR A 140 -10.31 -0.65 -13.16
N PHE A 141 -10.84 -0.87 -14.35
CA PHE A 141 -11.99 -1.75 -14.60
C PHE A 141 -11.67 -3.24 -14.52
N TYR A 142 -10.40 -3.58 -14.75
CA TYR A 142 -9.95 -4.97 -14.73
C TYR A 142 -9.86 -5.49 -13.29
N TRP A 143 -10.48 -6.65 -13.04
CA TRP A 143 -10.31 -7.38 -11.79
C TRP A 143 -8.87 -7.89 -11.69
N HIS A 144 -8.12 -7.42 -10.69
CA HIS A 144 -6.71 -7.75 -10.54
C HIS A 144 -6.34 -7.98 -9.08
N SER A 145 -5.21 -8.62 -8.90
CA SER A 145 -4.48 -8.67 -7.64
C SER A 145 -3.09 -8.07 -7.85
N GLU A 146 -2.43 -7.71 -6.76
CA GLU A 146 -1.14 -7.03 -6.80
C GLU A 146 0.06 -8.00 -6.82
N HIS A 147 -0.21 -9.29 -6.57
CA HIS A 147 0.79 -10.32 -6.39
C HIS A 147 0.86 -11.22 -7.62
N TYR A 148 1.77 -10.90 -8.55
CA TYR A 148 2.02 -11.64 -9.79
C TYR A 148 3.44 -11.38 -10.30
N PRO A 149 4.07 -12.29 -11.11
CA PRO A 149 5.35 -12.03 -11.75
C PRO A 149 5.22 -10.88 -12.75
N HIS A 150 5.91 -9.78 -12.51
CA HIS A 150 5.86 -8.63 -13.41
C HIS A 150 6.97 -8.75 -14.48
N PRO A 151 6.67 -8.60 -15.79
CA PRO A 151 7.64 -8.87 -16.86
C PRO A 151 8.88 -7.97 -16.83
N ASN A 152 8.76 -6.77 -16.26
CA ASN A 152 9.85 -5.79 -16.17
C ASN A 152 10.39 -5.65 -14.72
N ASP A 153 10.28 -6.69 -13.91
CA ASP A 153 10.69 -6.71 -12.51
C ASP A 153 11.74 -7.82 -12.28
N PRO A 154 13.03 -7.54 -12.57
CA PRO A 154 14.10 -8.55 -12.49
C PRO A 154 14.34 -9.07 -11.07
N HIS A 155 13.85 -8.35 -10.05
CA HIS A 155 14.00 -8.72 -8.66
C HIS A 155 12.74 -9.40 -8.08
N ASN A 156 11.70 -9.59 -8.90
CA ASN A 156 10.40 -10.13 -8.47
C ASN A 156 9.80 -9.37 -7.26
N ASP A 157 10.03 -8.07 -7.17
CA ASP A 157 9.53 -7.23 -6.07
C ASP A 157 7.99 -7.30 -5.97
N SER A 158 7.30 -7.47 -7.10
CA SER A 158 5.85 -7.67 -7.14
C SER A 158 5.38 -8.93 -6.39
N LEU A 159 6.20 -9.98 -6.33
CA LEU A 159 5.92 -11.19 -5.55
C LEU A 159 6.17 -11.02 -4.04
N HIS A 160 6.84 -9.94 -3.64
CA HIS A 160 7.07 -9.59 -2.24
C HIS A 160 5.94 -8.75 -1.64
N ARG A 161 4.96 -8.31 -2.43
CA ARG A 161 3.82 -7.50 -1.96
C ARG A 161 2.94 -8.30 -1.02
N THR A 162 2.78 -7.84 0.21
CA THR A 162 1.91 -8.47 1.22
C THR A 162 0.59 -7.76 1.37
N LEU A 163 0.64 -6.43 1.40
CA LEU A 163 -0.54 -5.57 1.45
C LEU A 163 -0.48 -4.55 0.32
N LEU A 164 -1.64 -4.15 -0.15
CA LEU A 164 -1.84 -2.87 -0.81
C LEU A 164 -2.28 -1.85 0.24
N TRP A 165 -1.93 -0.58 0.00
CA TRP A 165 -2.49 0.54 0.73
C TRP A 165 -2.83 1.68 -0.24
N MET A 166 -3.85 2.46 0.12
CA MET A 166 -4.37 3.51 -0.74
C MET A 166 -4.99 4.61 0.10
N PHE A 167 -4.66 5.87 -0.20
CA PHE A 167 -5.35 7.05 0.32
C PHE A 167 -6.29 7.61 -0.74
N TYR A 168 -7.49 7.96 -0.34
CA TYR A 168 -8.38 8.81 -1.13
C TYR A 168 -8.09 10.28 -0.79
N LEU A 169 -7.87 11.12 -1.81
CA LEU A 169 -7.54 12.53 -1.60
C LEU A 169 -8.74 13.46 -1.68
N ASN A 170 -9.85 12.96 -2.17
CA ASN A 170 -11.11 13.71 -2.25
C ASN A 170 -12.30 12.77 -2.08
N ASP A 171 -13.43 13.37 -1.72
CA ASP A 171 -14.70 12.67 -1.69
C ASP A 171 -15.22 12.45 -3.12
N VAL A 172 -15.78 11.25 -3.37
CA VAL A 172 -16.52 10.94 -4.60
C VAL A 172 -17.87 10.36 -4.18
N PRO A 173 -18.91 11.22 -4.07
CA PRO A 173 -20.23 10.81 -3.60
C PRO A 173 -20.90 9.71 -4.43
N GLU A 174 -20.65 9.70 -5.75
CA GLU A 174 -21.24 8.72 -6.68
C GLU A 174 -20.14 8.06 -7.52
N GLY A 175 -20.09 6.73 -7.47
CA GLY A 175 -19.09 5.93 -8.17
C GLY A 175 -17.70 6.03 -7.55
N GLY A 176 -16.69 5.53 -8.26
CA GLY A 176 -15.30 5.60 -7.84
C GLY A 176 -14.90 4.61 -6.73
N GLU A 177 -15.80 3.76 -6.26
CA GLU A 177 -15.51 2.78 -5.22
C GLU A 177 -14.39 1.82 -5.64
N THR A 178 -13.63 1.35 -4.66
CA THR A 178 -12.77 0.19 -4.82
C THR A 178 -13.51 -1.05 -4.36
N GLU A 179 -13.78 -1.97 -5.28
CA GLU A 179 -14.54 -3.19 -5.02
C GLU A 179 -13.62 -4.39 -4.84
N PHE A 180 -13.96 -5.26 -3.88
CA PHE A 180 -13.28 -6.53 -3.60
C PHE A 180 -14.21 -7.70 -3.93
N TYR A 181 -13.83 -8.53 -4.90
CA TYR A 181 -14.70 -9.55 -5.48
C TYR A 181 -15.14 -10.61 -4.47
N PHE A 182 -14.20 -11.27 -3.81
CA PHE A 182 -14.50 -12.39 -2.91
C PHE A 182 -15.13 -11.95 -1.60
N GLN A 183 -14.80 -10.76 -1.11
CA GLN A 183 -15.35 -10.19 0.11
C GLN A 183 -16.71 -9.56 -0.09
N GLN A 184 -17.15 -9.35 -1.35
CA GLN A 184 -18.36 -8.61 -1.70
C GLN A 184 -18.44 -7.27 -0.95
N ALA A 185 -17.29 -6.60 -0.87
CA ALA A 185 -17.10 -5.35 -0.15
C ALA A 185 -16.69 -4.24 -1.12
N SER A 186 -17.05 -3.02 -0.79
CA SER A 186 -16.61 -1.83 -1.49
C SER A 186 -16.14 -0.75 -0.52
N CYS A 187 -15.10 -0.03 -0.91
CA CYS A 187 -14.56 1.11 -0.18
C CYS A 187 -14.94 2.38 -0.96
N ARG A 188 -15.75 3.24 -0.33
CA ARG A 188 -16.13 4.53 -0.91
C ARG A 188 -14.95 5.51 -0.77
N PRO A 189 -14.66 6.33 -1.79
CA PRO A 189 -13.67 7.38 -1.66
C PRO A 189 -14.13 8.48 -0.70
N GLU A 190 -13.48 8.53 0.46
CA GLU A 190 -13.66 9.56 1.47
C GLU A 190 -12.31 10.25 1.70
N ARG A 191 -12.29 11.59 1.64
CA ARG A 191 -11.06 12.38 1.72
C ARG A 191 -10.26 12.09 2.99
N GLY A 192 -8.97 11.81 2.81
CA GLY A 192 -8.04 11.49 3.90
C GLY A 192 -8.14 10.07 4.44
N ALA A 193 -9.03 9.22 3.91
CA ALA A 193 -9.14 7.83 4.34
C ALA A 193 -8.02 6.96 3.75
N LEU A 194 -7.45 6.10 4.60
CA LEU A 194 -6.49 5.06 4.25
C LEU A 194 -7.20 3.70 4.17
N VAL A 195 -7.07 3.01 3.05
CA VAL A 195 -7.48 1.62 2.88
C VAL A 195 -6.25 0.74 2.92
N ILE A 196 -6.28 -0.34 3.69
CA ILE A 196 -5.28 -1.41 3.72
C ILE A 196 -5.97 -2.75 3.47
N ALA A 197 -5.42 -3.55 2.56
CA ALA A 197 -5.93 -4.90 2.25
C ALA A 197 -4.79 -5.81 1.78
N PRO A 198 -4.94 -7.16 1.90
CA PRO A 198 -3.98 -8.12 1.34
C PRO A 198 -3.80 -7.98 -0.18
N ALA A 199 -2.56 -8.17 -0.65
CA ALA A 199 -2.18 -8.00 -2.06
C ALA A 199 -2.49 -9.22 -2.95
N GLY A 200 -2.77 -10.39 -2.35
CA GLY A 200 -2.93 -11.66 -3.06
C GLY A 200 -4.27 -11.80 -3.78
N PHE A 201 -4.39 -12.89 -4.57
CA PHE A 201 -5.59 -13.18 -5.38
C PHE A 201 -6.89 -13.28 -4.57
N THR A 202 -6.82 -13.60 -3.28
CA THR A 202 -7.97 -13.64 -2.38
C THR A 202 -8.64 -12.28 -2.21
N HIS A 203 -7.91 -11.19 -2.50
CA HIS A 203 -8.39 -9.81 -2.46
C HIS A 203 -8.35 -9.18 -3.85
N THR A 204 -8.75 -9.97 -4.87
CA THR A 204 -8.96 -9.46 -6.22
C THR A 204 -9.94 -8.29 -6.18
N HIS A 205 -9.52 -7.16 -6.75
CA HIS A 205 -10.25 -5.90 -6.66
C HIS A 205 -10.22 -5.12 -7.99
N ARG A 206 -11.05 -4.09 -8.06
CA ARG A 206 -11.07 -3.12 -9.17
C ARG A 206 -11.50 -1.74 -8.69
N GLY A 207 -11.24 -0.71 -9.48
CA GLY A 207 -11.71 0.66 -9.24
C GLY A 207 -12.85 1.02 -10.18
N GLN A 208 -14.00 1.37 -9.61
CA GLN A 208 -15.17 1.84 -10.35
C GLN A 208 -14.94 3.25 -10.94
N MET A 209 -15.68 3.55 -12.00
CA MET A 209 -15.71 4.86 -12.63
C MET A 209 -16.34 5.89 -11.69
N PRO A 210 -15.67 7.01 -11.39
CA PRO A 210 -16.26 8.10 -10.62
C PRO A 210 -17.34 8.81 -11.44
N LYS A 211 -18.47 9.14 -10.80
CA LYS A 211 -19.65 9.71 -11.46
C LYS A 211 -19.92 11.15 -11.07
N SER A 212 -19.59 11.53 -9.85
CA SER A 212 -19.85 12.89 -9.36
C SER A 212 -18.74 13.90 -9.73
N ASN A 213 -17.49 13.50 -9.64
CA ASN A 213 -16.28 14.34 -9.85
C ASN A 213 -15.06 13.46 -10.12
N ASP A 214 -13.95 14.05 -10.49
CA ASP A 214 -12.66 13.34 -10.62
C ASP A 214 -12.25 12.71 -9.29
N LYS A 215 -11.60 11.56 -9.35
CA LYS A 215 -11.07 10.83 -8.21
C LYS A 215 -9.55 10.89 -8.20
N TYR A 216 -8.98 11.23 -7.04
CA TYR A 216 -7.52 11.24 -6.81
C TYR A 216 -7.15 10.30 -5.67
N ILE A 217 -6.11 9.51 -5.88
CA ILE A 217 -5.58 8.60 -4.87
C ILE A 217 -4.05 8.61 -4.83
N PHE A 218 -3.48 8.29 -3.67
CA PHE A 218 -2.17 7.67 -3.59
C PHE A 218 -2.32 6.17 -3.39
N THR A 219 -1.47 5.38 -4.02
CA THR A 219 -1.45 3.92 -3.82
C THR A 219 -0.02 3.39 -3.87
N SER A 220 0.23 2.37 -3.08
CA SER A 220 1.47 1.60 -3.07
C SER A 220 1.27 0.28 -2.31
N TRP A 221 2.38 -0.34 -1.94
CA TRP A 221 2.41 -1.66 -1.33
C TRP A 221 3.30 -1.71 -0.09
N LEU A 222 2.98 -2.62 0.81
CA LEU A 222 3.89 -3.14 1.81
C LEU A 222 4.51 -4.42 1.25
N LEU A 223 5.84 -4.47 1.18
CA LEU A 223 6.59 -5.61 0.65
C LEU A 223 7.44 -6.23 1.74
N TYR A 224 7.70 -7.53 1.68
CA TYR A 224 8.78 -8.11 2.45
C TYR A 224 10.11 -7.43 2.12
N GLN A 225 10.98 -7.32 3.12
CA GLN A 225 12.38 -7.01 2.88
C GLN A 225 12.99 -8.09 1.98
N ARG A 226 14.07 -7.75 1.29
CA ARG A 226 14.82 -8.73 0.49
C ARG A 226 15.50 -9.74 1.41
N SER A 227 15.63 -10.98 0.95
CA SER A 227 16.23 -12.06 1.73
C SER A 227 17.61 -11.71 2.29
N ALA A 228 18.43 -11.01 1.52
CA ALA A 228 19.74 -10.53 1.98
C ALA A 228 19.67 -9.57 3.18
N GLN A 229 18.59 -8.81 3.32
CA GLN A 229 18.35 -7.93 4.47
C GLN A 229 17.78 -8.67 5.68
N LEU A 230 16.91 -9.68 5.42
CA LEU A 230 16.28 -10.48 6.47
C LEU A 230 17.23 -11.50 7.09
N TYR A 231 18.07 -12.12 6.27
CA TYR A 231 18.88 -13.30 6.67
C TYR A 231 20.38 -13.11 6.50
N GLY A 232 20.83 -11.92 6.07
CA GLY A 232 22.21 -11.67 5.67
C GLY A 232 22.51 -12.17 4.25
N GLN A 233 23.69 -11.85 3.74
CA GLN A 233 24.18 -12.41 2.48
C GLN A 233 24.43 -13.92 2.70
N PRO A 234 24.03 -14.80 1.76
CA PRO A 234 24.45 -16.19 1.84
C PRO A 234 25.98 -16.21 1.87
N GLU A 235 26.56 -16.94 2.84
CA GLU A 235 27.99 -17.25 2.79
C GLU A 235 28.23 -17.92 1.44
N ASN A 236 29.19 -17.37 0.66
CA ASN A 236 29.65 -18.04 -0.57
C ASN A 236 30.27 -19.37 -0.17
N THR A 237 29.47 -20.43 -0.12
CA THR A 237 29.95 -21.80 -0.14
C THR A 237 30.41 -22.07 -1.57
N GLU A 238 31.72 -21.91 -1.82
CA GLU A 238 32.40 -22.46 -2.98
C GLU A 238 32.24 -23.98 -3.07
#